data_b2401b5afe13df11905574f65ca83142
#
_entry.id   b2401b5afe13df11905574f65ca83142
#
_cell.length_a   1.000
_cell.length_b   1.000
_cell.length_c   1.000
_cell.angle_alpha   90.00
_cell.angle_beta   90.00
_cell.angle_gamma   90.00
#
_symmetry.space_group_name_H-M   'P 1'
#
loop_
_entity.id
_entity.type
_entity.pdbx_description
1 polymer ?
#
loop_
_entity_poly.entity_id
_entity_poly.type
_entity_poly.pdbx_seq_one_letter_code
_entity_poly.pdbx_strand_id
1 'polypeptide(L)'
;MSATRILIVEDEFLIRLTLAEALADEGFDVVEAETGDEALRLIETDPAIQLMLTDMQLPGTLDGAQLAARARAHNPELPIIFVTGRAEVAHALLTARDLFIAKPYLPSEVCSAARKLIAA
;
A
#
# COMPACT_ATOMS: atom_id res chain seq x y z
N MET A 1 -16.96 11.03 12.13
CA MET A 1 -15.61 11.00 11.51
C MET A 1 -15.52 9.82 10.56
N SER A 2 -15.04 10.07 9.36
CA SER A 2 -14.85 8.98 8.41
C SER A 2 -13.55 8.24 8.71
N ALA A 3 -13.55 6.93 8.49
CA ALA A 3 -12.34 6.12 8.65
C ALA A 3 -11.34 6.45 7.54
N THR A 4 -10.05 6.34 7.85
CA THR A 4 -9.00 6.47 6.85
C THR A 4 -9.10 5.31 5.87
N ARG A 5 -9.11 5.62 4.57
CA ARG A 5 -9.20 4.60 3.53
C ARG A 5 -7.83 4.21 3.02
N ILE A 6 -7.56 2.90 3.08
CA ILE A 6 -6.28 2.31 2.68
C ILE A 6 -6.51 1.38 1.49
N LEU A 7 -5.70 1.55 0.45
CA LEU A 7 -5.69 0.64 -0.70
C LEU A 7 -4.60 -0.41 -0.49
N ILE A 8 -4.99 -1.68 -0.52
CA ILE A 8 -4.05 -2.81 -0.44
C ILE A 8 -3.89 -3.40 -1.84
N VAL A 9 -2.64 -3.51 -2.29
CA VAL A 9 -2.31 -4.08 -3.60
C VAL A 9 -1.47 -5.33 -3.38
N GLU A 10 -2.07 -6.49 -3.59
CA GLU A 10 -1.44 -7.79 -3.36
C GLU A 10 -2.13 -8.84 -4.23
N ASP A 11 -1.37 -9.61 -5.00
CA ASP A 11 -1.93 -10.61 -5.90
C ASP A 11 -2.32 -11.92 -5.21
N GLU A 12 -1.71 -12.25 -4.07
CA GLU A 12 -2.06 -13.45 -3.33
C GLU A 12 -3.27 -13.22 -2.44
N PHE A 13 -4.36 -13.93 -2.73
CA PHE A 13 -5.65 -13.72 -2.09
C PHE A 13 -5.57 -13.83 -0.56
N LEU A 14 -4.93 -14.88 -0.04
CA LEU A 14 -4.89 -15.11 1.40
C LEU A 14 -4.08 -14.04 2.14
N ILE A 15 -2.99 -13.59 1.53
CA ILE A 15 -2.17 -12.51 2.10
C ILE A 15 -2.98 -11.21 2.11
N ARG A 16 -3.63 -10.91 0.99
CA ARG A 16 -4.44 -9.69 0.88
C ARG A 16 -5.60 -9.70 1.88
N LEU A 17 -6.29 -10.84 2.00
CA LEU A 17 -7.39 -10.97 2.94
C LEU A 17 -6.95 -10.79 4.39
N THR A 18 -5.82 -11.40 4.76
CA THR A 18 -5.27 -11.29 6.11
C THR A 18 -4.94 -9.83 6.46
N LEU A 19 -4.32 -9.12 5.53
CA LEU A 19 -4.00 -7.71 5.73
C LEU A 19 -5.27 -6.85 5.81
N ALA A 20 -6.23 -7.13 4.94
CA ALA A 20 -7.48 -6.39 4.93
C ALA A 20 -8.23 -6.54 6.25
N GLU A 21 -8.30 -7.77 6.77
CA GLU A 21 -8.96 -8.02 8.05
C GLU A 21 -8.24 -7.33 9.21
N ALA A 22 -6.90 -7.40 9.23
CA ALA A 22 -6.12 -6.77 10.29
C ALA A 22 -6.31 -5.25 10.32
N LEU A 23 -6.28 -4.62 9.15
CA LEU A 23 -6.48 -3.18 9.05
C LEU A 23 -7.92 -2.78 9.36
N ALA A 24 -8.89 -3.55 8.91
CA ALA A 24 -10.29 -3.29 9.22
C ALA A 24 -10.56 -3.38 10.73
N ASP A 25 -9.95 -4.35 11.40
CA ASP A 25 -10.07 -4.51 12.85
C ASP A 25 -9.52 -3.31 13.61
N GLU A 26 -8.57 -2.59 13.01
CA GLU A 26 -8.01 -1.37 13.59
C GLU A 26 -8.83 -0.12 13.26
N GLY A 27 -9.92 -0.27 12.54
CA GLY A 27 -10.82 0.83 12.23
C GLY A 27 -10.59 1.49 10.87
N PHE A 28 -9.70 0.95 10.05
CA PHE A 28 -9.48 1.49 8.71
C PHE A 28 -10.52 0.99 7.72
N ASP A 29 -10.79 1.81 6.71
CA ASP A 29 -11.64 1.44 5.58
C ASP A 29 -10.72 0.91 4.48
N VAL A 30 -10.93 -0.34 4.05
CA VAL A 30 -10.00 -1.03 3.17
C VAL A 30 -10.57 -1.26 1.79
N VAL A 31 -9.77 -0.94 0.78
CA VAL A 31 -10.05 -1.25 -0.63
C VAL A 31 -8.94 -2.18 -1.13
N GLU A 32 -9.28 -3.17 -1.94
CA GLU A 32 -8.34 -4.19 -2.38
C GLU A 32 -8.15 -4.20 -3.90
N ALA A 33 -6.92 -4.45 -4.33
CA ALA A 33 -6.59 -4.64 -5.74
C ALA A 33 -5.61 -5.82 -5.88
N GLU A 34 -5.75 -6.59 -6.96
CA GLU A 34 -4.88 -7.72 -7.24
C GLU A 34 -3.69 -7.37 -8.12
N THR A 35 -3.81 -6.28 -8.90
CA THR A 35 -2.79 -5.87 -9.86
C THR A 35 -2.49 -4.39 -9.72
N GLY A 36 -1.34 -3.99 -10.25
CA GLY A 36 -0.98 -2.57 -10.30
C GLY A 36 -1.92 -1.75 -11.16
N ASP A 37 -2.40 -2.34 -12.26
CA ASP A 37 -3.33 -1.64 -13.16
C ASP A 37 -4.66 -1.37 -12.49
N GLU A 38 -5.19 -2.33 -11.75
CA GLU A 38 -6.43 -2.15 -10.98
C GLU A 38 -6.24 -1.10 -9.90
N ALA A 39 -5.11 -1.17 -9.19
CA ALA A 39 -4.79 -0.21 -8.13
C ALA A 39 -4.70 1.21 -8.67
N LEU A 40 -4.04 1.40 -9.82
CA LEU A 40 -3.92 2.72 -10.41
C LEU A 40 -5.28 3.29 -10.79
N ARG A 41 -6.15 2.44 -11.33
CA ARG A 41 -7.52 2.86 -11.68
C ARG A 41 -8.28 3.33 -10.44
N LEU A 42 -8.11 2.62 -9.33
CA LEU A 42 -8.74 3.01 -8.06
C LEU A 42 -8.19 4.33 -7.54
N ILE A 43 -6.88 4.53 -7.61
CA ILE A 43 -6.26 5.80 -7.21
C ILE A 43 -6.83 6.95 -8.05
N GLU A 44 -6.99 6.75 -9.34
CA GLU A 44 -7.48 7.80 -10.26
C GLU A 44 -8.96 8.11 -10.06
N THR A 45 -9.74 7.16 -9.58
CA THR A 45 -11.19 7.32 -9.47
C THR A 45 -11.71 7.49 -8.05
N ASP A 46 -10.89 7.20 -7.05
CA ASP A 46 -11.31 7.28 -5.64
C ASP A 46 -10.40 8.23 -4.86
N PRO A 47 -10.77 9.52 -4.78
CA PRO A 47 -9.95 10.52 -4.07
C PRO A 47 -9.94 10.33 -2.55
N ALA A 48 -10.78 9.43 -2.02
CA ALA A 48 -10.81 9.16 -0.59
C ALA A 48 -9.68 8.24 -0.12
N ILE A 49 -8.94 7.61 -1.03
CA ILE A 49 -7.79 6.77 -0.67
C ILE A 49 -6.68 7.67 -0.11
N GLN A 50 -6.27 7.38 1.13
CA GLN A 50 -5.31 8.20 1.88
C GLN A 50 -3.98 7.52 2.12
N LEU A 51 -3.87 6.24 1.78
CA LEU A 51 -2.64 5.47 1.96
C LEU A 51 -2.69 4.28 1.00
N MET A 52 -1.55 3.93 0.41
CA MET A 52 -1.43 2.72 -0.39
C MET A 52 -0.41 1.78 0.23
N LEU A 53 -0.80 0.52 0.37
CA LEU A 53 0.08 -0.58 0.78
C LEU A 53 0.26 -1.49 -0.42
N THR A 54 1.49 -1.64 -0.90
CA THR A 54 1.74 -2.44 -2.10
C THR A 54 2.93 -3.36 -1.95
N ASP A 55 2.79 -4.56 -2.52
CA ASP A 55 3.93 -5.43 -2.75
C ASP A 55 4.77 -4.82 -3.88
N MET A 56 6.08 -4.96 -3.80
CA MET A 56 6.98 -4.51 -4.87
C MET A 56 6.87 -5.39 -6.11
N GLN A 57 6.54 -6.66 -5.92
CA GLN A 57 6.43 -7.62 -7.02
C GLN A 57 4.96 -7.91 -7.31
N LEU A 58 4.47 -7.36 -8.40
CA LEU A 58 3.09 -7.51 -8.84
C LEU A 58 3.04 -8.10 -10.25
N PRO A 59 2.00 -8.91 -10.56
CA PRO A 59 1.82 -9.40 -11.92
C PRO A 59 1.30 -8.28 -12.83
N GLY A 60 1.41 -8.50 -14.12
CA GLY A 60 0.89 -7.57 -15.12
C GLY A 60 1.91 -6.54 -15.55
N THR A 61 1.41 -5.40 -16.03
CA THR A 61 2.26 -4.38 -16.65
C THR A 61 2.92 -3.43 -15.68
N LEU A 62 2.37 -3.31 -14.45
CA LEU A 62 2.93 -2.40 -13.43
C LEU A 62 3.40 -3.21 -12.23
N ASP A 63 4.68 -3.11 -11.88
CA ASP A 63 5.18 -3.60 -10.60
C ASP A 63 4.93 -2.54 -9.52
N GLY A 64 5.33 -2.84 -8.27
CA GLY A 64 5.09 -1.92 -7.15
C GLY A 64 5.76 -0.57 -7.32
N ALA A 65 6.98 -0.54 -7.86
CA ALA A 65 7.71 0.70 -8.08
C ALA A 65 7.06 1.56 -9.17
N GLN A 66 6.67 0.93 -10.26
CA GLN A 66 5.99 1.63 -11.36
C GLN A 66 4.63 2.15 -10.92
N LEU A 67 3.90 1.33 -10.16
CA LEU A 67 2.62 1.74 -9.58
C LEU A 67 2.79 2.96 -8.69
N ALA A 68 3.78 2.95 -7.81
CA ALA A 68 4.04 4.07 -6.91
C ALA A 68 4.33 5.36 -7.68
N ALA A 69 5.15 5.28 -8.72
CA ALA A 69 5.46 6.44 -9.55
C ALA A 69 4.21 7.00 -10.21
N ARG A 70 3.36 6.12 -10.75
CA ARG A 70 2.11 6.54 -11.40
C ARG A 70 1.11 7.11 -10.40
N ALA A 71 0.98 6.48 -9.25
CA ALA A 71 0.08 6.94 -8.18
C ALA A 71 0.49 8.34 -7.71
N ARG A 72 1.79 8.59 -7.55
CA ARG A 72 2.30 9.89 -7.14
C ARG A 72 2.23 10.96 -8.21
N ALA A 73 2.23 10.57 -9.48
CA ALA A 73 1.96 11.53 -10.55
C ALA A 73 0.54 12.08 -10.43
N HIS A 74 -0.39 11.25 -9.95
CA HIS A 74 -1.77 11.64 -9.72
C HIS A 74 -1.97 12.33 -8.36
N ASN A 75 -1.33 11.80 -7.31
CA ASN A 75 -1.44 12.33 -5.94
C ASN A 75 -0.03 12.38 -5.31
N PRO A 76 0.69 13.52 -5.44
CA PRO A 76 2.07 13.65 -4.94
C PRO A 76 2.23 13.47 -3.44
N GLU A 77 1.15 13.64 -2.67
CA GLU A 77 1.19 13.57 -1.21
C GLU A 77 0.87 12.18 -0.67
N LEU A 78 0.56 11.21 -1.55
CA LEU A 78 0.11 9.88 -1.13
C LEU A 78 1.21 9.13 -0.37
N PRO A 79 0.98 8.78 0.91
CA PRO A 79 1.89 7.92 1.65
C PRO A 79 1.82 6.49 1.11
N ILE A 80 2.97 5.82 1.03
CA ILE A 80 3.03 4.46 0.49
C ILE A 80 3.84 3.57 1.42
N ILE A 81 3.30 2.39 1.73
CA ILE A 81 4.03 1.33 2.41
C ILE A 81 4.40 0.28 1.35
N PHE A 82 5.69 0.03 1.20
CA PHE A 82 6.18 -1.03 0.31
C PHE A 82 6.50 -2.27 1.12
N VAL A 83 6.04 -3.42 0.64
CA VAL A 83 6.32 -4.72 1.24
C VAL A 83 7.14 -5.54 0.25
N THR A 84 8.27 -6.09 0.67
CA THR A 84 9.09 -6.89 -0.23
C THR A 84 10.05 -7.79 0.54
N GLY A 85 10.45 -8.90 -0.11
CA GLY A 85 11.54 -9.75 0.38
C GLY A 85 12.93 -9.24 -0.01
N ARG A 86 13.00 -8.12 -0.74
CA ARG A 86 14.27 -7.58 -1.27
C ARG A 86 14.47 -6.14 -0.80
N ALA A 87 14.93 -6.02 0.44
CA ALA A 87 15.07 -4.73 1.11
C ALA A 87 15.95 -3.74 0.36
N GLU A 88 17.02 -4.21 -0.26
CA GLU A 88 17.99 -3.36 -0.93
C GLU A 88 17.41 -2.62 -2.14
N VAL A 89 16.37 -3.17 -2.77
CA VAL A 89 15.74 -2.54 -3.92
C VAL A 89 14.86 -1.36 -3.51
N ALA A 90 14.22 -1.47 -2.35
CA ALA A 90 13.26 -0.47 -1.90
C ALA A 90 13.93 0.80 -1.40
N HIS A 91 15.13 0.71 -0.82
CA HIS A 91 15.82 1.89 -0.28
C HIS A 91 16.04 2.99 -1.31
N ALA A 92 16.23 2.61 -2.57
CA ALA A 92 16.45 3.58 -3.64
C ALA A 92 15.20 4.38 -4.02
N LEU A 93 14.02 3.91 -3.57
CA LEU A 93 12.73 4.48 -3.96
C LEU A 93 12.05 5.26 -2.83
N LEU A 94 12.58 5.20 -1.61
CA LEU A 94 11.93 5.79 -0.45
C LEU A 94 11.99 7.31 -0.48
N THR A 95 10.86 7.92 -0.16
CA THR A 95 10.74 9.35 0.11
C THR A 95 10.36 9.53 1.58
N ALA A 96 10.23 10.77 2.04
CA ALA A 96 9.83 11.05 3.42
C ALA A 96 8.43 10.53 3.75
N ARG A 97 7.60 10.23 2.74
CA ARG A 97 6.23 9.75 2.93
C ARG A 97 6.11 8.25 2.76
N ASP A 98 7.23 7.54 2.66
CA ASP A 98 7.22 6.10 2.43
C ASP A 98 7.73 5.36 3.63
N LEU A 99 7.20 4.17 3.84
CA LEU A 99 7.76 3.19 4.75
C LEU A 99 7.97 1.89 4.00
N PHE A 100 8.89 1.12 4.52
CA PHE A 100 9.28 -0.13 3.92
C PHE A 100 9.19 -1.25 4.94
N ILE A 101 8.53 -2.35 4.59
CA ILE A 101 8.40 -3.51 5.47
C ILE A 101 8.97 -4.73 4.76
N ALA A 102 9.96 -5.37 5.39
CA ALA A 102 10.59 -6.57 4.84
C ALA A 102 9.73 -7.81 5.11
N LYS A 103 9.67 -8.70 4.15
CA LYS A 103 9.07 -10.04 4.33
C LYS A 103 10.09 -10.96 4.99
N PRO A 104 9.67 -11.86 5.88
CA PRO A 104 8.32 -12.01 6.40
C PRO A 104 7.98 -10.94 7.44
N TYR A 105 6.69 -10.61 7.57
CA TYR A 105 6.22 -9.60 8.50
C TYR A 105 4.99 -10.10 9.25
N LEU A 106 4.66 -9.44 10.37
CA LEU A 106 3.41 -9.67 11.08
C LEU A 106 2.41 -8.60 10.65
N PRO A 107 1.10 -8.94 10.55
CA PRO A 107 0.09 -7.92 10.24
C PRO A 107 0.10 -6.71 11.18
N SER A 108 0.48 -6.92 12.45
CA SER A 108 0.61 -5.82 13.42
C SER A 108 1.67 -4.80 13.03
N GLU A 109 2.73 -5.23 12.34
CA GLU A 109 3.76 -4.32 11.84
C GLU A 109 3.20 -3.40 10.76
N VAL A 110 2.36 -3.94 9.89
CA VAL A 110 1.69 -3.17 8.84
C VAL A 110 0.73 -2.15 9.46
N CYS A 111 -0.05 -2.57 10.45
CA CYS A 111 -0.97 -1.68 11.14
C CYS A 111 -0.24 -0.53 11.84
N SER A 112 0.89 -0.82 12.49
CA SER A 112 1.71 0.21 13.14
C SER A 112 2.29 1.18 12.13
N ALA A 113 2.77 0.69 11.00
CA ALA A 113 3.31 1.53 9.93
C ALA A 113 2.23 2.45 9.35
N ALA A 114 1.04 1.92 9.14
CA ALA A 114 -0.10 2.70 8.63
C ALA A 114 -0.44 3.84 9.58
N ARG A 115 -0.55 3.56 10.87
CA ARG A 115 -0.84 4.60 11.88
C ARG A 115 0.25 5.67 11.90
N LYS A 116 1.51 5.27 11.78
CA LYS A 116 2.64 6.19 11.79
C LYS A 116 2.60 7.16 10.61
N LEU A 117 2.32 6.66 9.42
CA LEU A 117 2.25 7.50 8.22
C LEU A 117 1.05 8.44 8.24
N ILE A 118 -0.08 7.96 8.74
CA ILE A 118 -1.30 8.76 8.79
C ILE A 118 -1.20 9.87 9.84
N ALA A 119 -0.51 9.63 10.94
CA ALA A 119 -0.33 10.62 12.00
C ALA A 119 0.72 11.69 11.66
N ALA A 120 1.54 11.46 10.65
CA ALA A 120 2.64 12.37 10.29
C ALA A 120 2.17 13.68 9.63
#